data_06b3d2aebbed35a4de8f454a937fd1f1
#
_entry.id   06b3d2aebbed35a4de8f454a937fd1f1
#
_cell.length_a   1.000
_cell.length_b   1.000
_cell.length_c   1.000
_cell.angle_alpha   90.00
_cell.angle_beta   90.00
_cell.angle_gamma   90.00
#
_symmetry.space_group_name_H-M   'P 1'
#
loop_
_entity.id
_entity.type
_entity.pdbx_description
1 polymer ?
#
loop_
_entity_poly.entity_id
_entity_poly.type
_entity_poly.pdbx_seq_one_letter_code
_entity_poly.pdbx_strand_id
1 'polypeptide(L)' 'MTNNTPDVLTAKDLQAYLHISRAGAYNLLSRADFPTLHIGKRKLVTLRNLQEWMEKNTGEITL' A
#
# COMPACT_ATOMS: atom_id res chain seq x y z
N MET A 1 -10.17 17.18 15.53
CA MET A 1 -9.03 17.02 14.67
C MET A 1 -9.26 15.90 13.68
N THR A 2 -8.90 16.11 12.48
CA THR A 2 -9.22 15.20 11.41
C THR A 2 -8.00 14.43 10.93
N ASN A 3 -8.15 13.15 10.81
CA ASN A 3 -7.13 12.32 10.20
C ASN A 3 -7.45 12.22 8.71
N ASN A 4 -6.53 12.69 7.88
CA ASN A 4 -6.74 12.70 6.44
C ASN A 4 -6.30 11.44 5.74
N THR A 5 -5.75 10.48 6.48
CA THR A 5 -5.32 9.23 5.88
C THR A 5 -6.52 8.32 5.71
N PRO A 6 -6.82 7.89 4.49
CA PRO A 6 -7.98 7.02 4.27
C PRO A 6 -7.75 5.61 4.83
N ASP A 7 -8.84 4.95 5.18
CA ASP A 7 -8.77 3.57 5.68
C ASP A 7 -8.39 2.59 4.58
N VAL A 8 -8.70 2.93 3.34
CA VAL A 8 -8.37 2.11 2.18
C VAL A 8 -7.55 2.95 1.22
N LEU A 9 -6.43 2.40 0.78
CA LEU A 9 -5.46 3.13 -0.03
C LEU A 9 -5.45 2.60 -1.45
N THR A 10 -5.49 3.53 -2.41
CA THR A 10 -5.28 3.24 -3.82
C THR A 10 -3.78 3.33 -4.13
N ALA A 11 -3.40 3.02 -5.38
CA ALA A 11 -2.01 3.20 -5.79
C ALA A 11 -1.58 4.65 -5.62
N LYS A 12 -2.47 5.58 -5.95
CA LYS A 12 -2.16 7.00 -5.80
C LYS A 12 -1.95 7.37 -4.34
N ASP A 13 -2.79 6.82 -3.47
CA ASP A 13 -2.65 7.06 -2.03
C ASP A 13 -1.33 6.49 -1.50
N LEU A 14 -0.92 5.32 -2.00
CA LEU A 14 0.34 4.72 -1.59
C LEU A 14 1.53 5.59 -2.00
N GLN A 15 1.46 6.19 -3.19
CA GLN A 15 2.52 7.08 -3.63
C GLN A 15 2.73 8.21 -2.63
N ALA A 16 1.64 8.82 -2.19
CA ALA A 16 1.71 9.93 -1.26
C ALA A 16 2.11 9.47 0.14
N TYR A 17 1.53 8.36 0.59
CA TYR A 17 1.75 7.90 1.94
C TYR A 17 3.17 7.39 2.16
N LEU A 18 3.70 6.66 1.18
CA LEU A 18 5.03 6.06 1.28
C LEU A 18 6.11 6.85 0.55
N HIS A 19 5.73 7.92 -0.13
CA HIS A 19 6.67 8.75 -0.90
C HIS A 19 7.42 7.92 -1.94
N ILE A 20 6.68 7.09 -2.67
CA ILE A 20 7.26 6.23 -3.71
C ILE A 20 6.70 6.63 -5.07
N SER A 21 7.36 6.13 -6.13
CA SER A 21 6.92 6.41 -7.48
C SER A 21 5.64 5.64 -7.81
N ARG A 22 5.02 6.02 -8.92
CA ARG A 22 3.84 5.31 -9.41
C ARG A 22 4.15 3.85 -9.69
N ALA A 23 5.29 3.61 -10.36
CA ALA A 23 5.71 2.25 -10.66
C ALA A 23 5.92 1.45 -9.37
N GLY A 24 6.53 2.08 -8.37
CA GLY A 24 6.74 1.43 -7.07
C GLY A 24 5.45 1.04 -6.41
N ALA A 25 4.44 1.93 -6.47
CA ALA A 25 3.15 1.64 -5.86
C ALA A 25 2.47 0.45 -6.55
N TYR A 26 2.49 0.42 -7.88
CA TYR A 26 1.89 -0.70 -8.60
C TYR A 26 2.66 -1.99 -8.39
N ASN A 27 3.99 -1.92 -8.33
CA ASN A 27 4.80 -3.09 -8.04
C ASN A 27 4.46 -3.66 -6.66
N LEU A 28 4.29 -2.76 -5.69
CA LEU A 28 3.95 -3.18 -4.34
C LEU A 28 2.60 -3.90 -4.31
N LEU A 29 1.60 -3.32 -4.97
CA LEU A 29 0.26 -3.90 -5.01
C LEU A 29 0.22 -5.22 -5.78
N SER A 30 1.23 -5.48 -6.62
CA SER A 30 1.29 -6.70 -7.41
C SER A 30 2.12 -7.80 -6.75
N ARG A 31 2.72 -7.52 -5.62
CA ARG A 31 3.52 -8.54 -4.91
C ARG A 31 2.61 -9.63 -4.35
N ALA A 32 3.09 -10.86 -4.44
CA ALA A 32 2.33 -11.99 -3.91
C ALA A 32 2.23 -11.97 -2.38
N ASP A 33 3.21 -11.36 -1.72
CA ASP A 33 3.26 -11.32 -0.26
C ASP A 33 2.61 -10.06 0.33
N PHE A 34 2.07 -9.19 -0.50
CA PHE A 34 1.45 -7.96 -0.05
C PHE A 34 -0.06 -8.17 0.12
N PRO A 35 -0.65 -7.62 1.19
CA PRO A 35 -2.07 -7.85 1.46
C PRO A 35 -2.97 -7.00 0.54
N THR A 36 -2.90 -7.26 -0.75
CA THR A 36 -3.66 -6.54 -1.75
C THR A 36 -5.12 -6.96 -1.74
N LEU A 37 -5.99 -5.98 -1.74
CA LEU A 37 -7.43 -6.20 -1.81
C LEU A 37 -7.88 -5.97 -3.24
N HIS A 38 -8.47 -7.00 -3.85
CA HIS A 38 -8.94 -6.90 -5.22
C HIS A 38 -10.44 -6.68 -5.23
N ILE A 39 -10.87 -5.52 -5.73
CA ILE A 39 -12.29 -5.20 -5.87
C ILE A 39 -12.53 -4.86 -7.33
N GLY A 40 -13.19 -5.77 -8.05
CA GLY A 40 -13.34 -5.62 -9.49
C GLY A 40 -11.96 -5.57 -10.14
N LYS A 41 -11.69 -4.51 -10.88
CA LYS A 41 -10.39 -4.33 -11.53
C LYS A 41 -9.43 -3.49 -10.71
N ARG A 42 -9.84 -3.11 -9.50
CA ARG A 42 -9.04 -2.21 -8.67
C ARG A 42 -8.20 -3.01 -7.67
N LYS A 43 -7.00 -2.53 -7.44
CA LYS A 43 -6.11 -3.08 -6.43
C LYS A 43 -5.97 -2.05 -5.33
N LEU A 44 -6.32 -2.45 -4.13
CA LEU A 44 -6.35 -1.56 -2.98
C LEU A 44 -5.65 -2.26 -1.81
N VAL A 45 -5.38 -1.51 -0.76
CA VAL A 45 -4.88 -2.08 0.48
C VAL A 45 -5.46 -1.28 1.63
N THR A 46 -5.83 -1.96 2.71
CA THR A 46 -6.27 -1.23 3.90
C THR A 46 -5.06 -0.66 4.62
N LEU A 47 -5.24 0.49 5.24
CA LEU A 47 -4.16 1.12 5.98
C LEU A 47 -3.64 0.19 7.07
N ARG A 48 -4.54 -0.49 7.76
CA ARG A 48 -4.17 -1.40 8.83
C ARG A 48 -3.28 -2.53 8.32
N ASN A 49 -3.68 -3.15 7.21
CA ASN A 49 -2.90 -4.25 6.64
C ASN A 49 -1.56 -3.76 6.10
N LEU A 50 -1.53 -2.56 5.54
CA LEU A 50 -0.28 -1.96 5.08
C LEU A 50 0.68 -1.78 6.25
N GLN A 51 0.19 -1.25 7.36
CA GLN A 51 1.04 -1.02 8.52
C GLN A 51 1.57 -2.33 9.09
N GLU A 52 0.73 -3.36 9.17
CA GLU A 52 1.16 -4.67 9.65
C GLU A 52 2.20 -5.28 8.73
N TRP A 53 1.99 -5.16 7.43
CA TRP A 53 2.94 -5.69 6.46
C TRP A 53 4.29 -4.99 6.59
N MET A 54 4.25 -3.68 6.78
CA MET A 54 5.49 -2.92 6.92
C MET A 54 6.26 -3.32 8.17
N GLU A 55 5.54 -3.60 9.26
CA GLU A 55 6.19 -4.05 10.48
C GLU A 55 6.86 -5.40 10.30
N LYS A 56 6.21 -6.31 9.59
CA LYS A 56 6.76 -7.63 9.34
C LYS A 56 7.94 -7.60 8.40
N ASN A 57 8.02 -6.58 7.56
CA ASN A 57 9.07 -6.46 6.55
C ASN A 57 9.99 -5.28 6.83
N THR A 58 10.22 -5.03 8.11
CA THR A 58 11.13 -3.96 8.51
C THR A 58 12.52 -4.26 7.97
N GLY A 59 13.15 -3.22 7.43
CA GLY A 59 14.45 -3.37 6.84
C GLY A 59 14.37 -2.96 5.38
N GLU A 60 15.00 -3.74 4.51
CA GLU A 60 15.05 -3.40 3.10
C GLU A 60 13.92 -4.07 2.34
N ILE A 61 13.13 -3.26 1.63
CA ILE A 61 12.03 -3.74 0.79
C ILE A 61 12.36 -3.34 -0.64
N THR A 62 12.47 -4.35 -1.52
CA THR A 62 12.74 -4.12 -2.94
C THR A 62 11.41 -4.08 -3.70
N LEU A 63 11.20 -3.00 -4.42
CA LEU A 63 9.98 -2.81 -5.22
C LEU A 63 10.17 -3.17 -6.67
#